data_d26c0daefba377639413b8c84d6e6ba5
#
_entry.id   d26c0daefba377639413b8c84d6e6ba5
#
_cell.length_a   1.000
_cell.length_b   1.000
_cell.length_c   1.000
_cell.angle_alpha   90.00
_cell.angle_beta   90.00
_cell.angle_gamma   90.00
#
_symmetry.space_group_name_H-M   'P 1'
#
loop_
_entity.id
_entity.type
_entity.pdbx_description
1 polymer ?
#
loop_
_entity_poly.entity_id
_entity_poly.type
_entity_poly.pdbx_seq_one_letter_code
_entity_poly.pdbx_strand_id
1 'polypeptide(L)'
;GPMIAYGSFSRRKDERKKKITNYWAKRSDSFMEQRRAELHSDMADKWLKEIGTFLPDGKLRILDVGCGAGFFSILLAKLGHEVTGIDLTPDMIIHSRELAKEENVSCTFEVMDAENPDFPDGTFDVIVSRNLTWTLPDAARAYKEWIRVLKTGGILINADANYGADDFSDTADLPANHAHFTEIGRASCRERV
;
A
#
# COMPACT_ATOMS: atom_id res chain seq x y z
N GLY A 1 -2.97 -18.40 34.55
CA GLY A 1 -1.73 -18.47 33.85
C GLY A 1 -1.65 -17.59 32.61
N PRO A 2 -0.46 -17.25 32.16
CA PRO A 2 -0.27 -16.31 31.06
C PRO A 2 -0.68 -16.84 29.67
N MET A 3 -0.93 -18.14 29.52
CA MET A 3 -1.27 -18.74 28.21
C MET A 3 -2.69 -18.44 27.70
N ILE A 4 -3.65 -18.18 28.59
CA ILE A 4 -5.04 -17.90 28.19
C ILE A 4 -5.18 -16.48 27.57
N ALA A 5 -4.36 -15.54 28.04
CA ALA A 5 -4.36 -14.17 27.52
C ALA A 5 -3.79 -14.09 26.09
N TYR A 6 -2.81 -14.91 25.76
CA TYR A 6 -2.20 -14.95 24.43
C TYR A 6 -3.15 -15.47 23.37
N GLY A 7 -3.88 -16.54 23.66
CA GLY A 7 -4.85 -17.12 22.73
C GLY A 7 -6.02 -16.19 22.42
N SER A 8 -6.49 -15.42 23.41
CA SER A 8 -7.60 -14.48 23.20
C SER A 8 -7.19 -13.23 22.41
N PHE A 9 -5.94 -12.81 22.52
CA PHE A 9 -5.41 -11.66 21.77
C PHE A 9 -5.19 -12.00 20.30
N SER A 10 -4.62 -13.16 20.00
CA SER A 10 -4.45 -13.64 18.62
C SER A 10 -5.80 -13.84 17.93
N ARG A 11 -6.77 -14.46 18.61
CA ARG A 11 -8.12 -14.67 18.08
C ARG A 11 -8.81 -13.36 17.73
N ARG A 12 -8.68 -12.33 18.57
CA ARG A 12 -9.26 -11.01 18.29
C ARG A 12 -8.64 -10.33 17.08
N LYS A 13 -7.33 -10.48 16.86
CA LYS A 13 -6.66 -9.97 15.65
C LYS A 13 -7.16 -10.68 14.40
N ASP A 14 -7.31 -12.00 14.45
CA ASP A 14 -7.81 -12.80 13.32
C ASP A 14 -9.26 -12.44 12.98
N GLU A 15 -10.11 -12.25 13.98
CA GLU A 15 -11.49 -11.80 13.79
C GLU A 15 -11.55 -10.41 13.15
N ARG A 16 -10.68 -9.48 13.56
CA ARG A 16 -10.59 -8.15 12.97
C ARG A 16 -10.15 -8.23 11.51
N LYS A 17 -9.17 -9.05 11.19
CA LYS A 17 -8.72 -9.27 9.80
C LYS A 17 -9.84 -9.84 8.94
N LYS A 18 -10.60 -10.80 9.43
CA LYS A 18 -11.78 -11.33 8.73
C LYS A 18 -12.84 -10.26 8.47
N LYS A 19 -13.12 -9.40 9.44
CA LYS A 19 -14.07 -8.29 9.27
C LYS A 19 -13.58 -7.30 8.21
N ILE A 20 -12.31 -6.97 8.21
CA ILE A 20 -11.70 -6.08 7.21
C ILE A 20 -11.81 -6.70 5.82
N THR A 21 -11.44 -7.98 5.66
CA THR A 21 -11.54 -8.71 4.40
C THR A 21 -12.98 -8.75 3.88
N ASN A 22 -13.94 -9.06 4.74
CA ASN A 22 -15.36 -9.10 4.37
C ASN A 22 -15.89 -7.72 3.96
N TYR A 23 -15.46 -6.68 4.65
CA TYR A 23 -15.82 -5.30 4.32
C TYR A 23 -15.39 -4.93 2.90
N TRP A 24 -14.14 -5.19 2.56
CA TRP A 24 -13.59 -4.88 1.24
C TRP A 24 -14.12 -5.80 0.14
N ALA A 25 -14.35 -7.08 0.44
CA ALA A 25 -14.95 -8.02 -0.51
C ALA A 25 -16.32 -7.54 -1.02
N LYS A 26 -17.14 -7.01 -0.14
CA LYS A 26 -18.46 -6.46 -0.50
C LYS A 26 -18.39 -5.20 -1.36
N ARG A 27 -17.26 -4.48 -1.33
CA ARG A 27 -17.06 -3.19 -2.01
C ARG A 27 -16.10 -3.26 -3.17
N SER A 28 -15.53 -4.44 -3.46
CA SER A 28 -14.44 -4.58 -4.42
C SER A 28 -14.83 -4.13 -5.85
N ASP A 29 -16.03 -4.43 -6.32
CA ASP A 29 -16.49 -4.04 -7.65
C ASP A 29 -16.60 -2.52 -7.78
N SER A 30 -17.25 -1.88 -6.80
CA SER A 30 -17.35 -0.43 -6.74
C SER A 30 -15.99 0.24 -6.63
N PHE A 31 -15.10 -0.35 -5.85
CA PHE A 31 -13.73 0.16 -5.66
C PHE A 31 -12.92 0.05 -6.95
N MET A 32 -13.07 -1.04 -7.70
CA MET A 32 -12.44 -1.22 -9.01
C MET A 32 -12.88 -0.15 -10.00
N GLU A 33 -14.19 0.11 -10.09
CA GLU A 33 -14.73 1.17 -10.95
C GLU A 33 -14.18 2.54 -10.59
N GLN A 34 -14.11 2.85 -9.31
CA GLN A 34 -13.54 4.09 -8.80
C GLN A 34 -12.05 4.22 -9.18
N ARG A 35 -11.28 3.15 -9.05
CA ARG A 35 -9.85 3.15 -9.39
C ARG A 35 -9.63 3.23 -10.90
N ARG A 36 -10.47 2.58 -11.70
CA ARG A 36 -10.42 2.71 -13.16
C ARG A 36 -10.63 4.16 -13.60
N ALA A 37 -11.65 4.82 -13.07
CA ALA A 37 -11.91 6.24 -13.34
C ALA A 37 -10.74 7.13 -12.90
N GLU A 38 -10.15 6.85 -11.75
CA GLU A 38 -9.02 7.60 -11.19
C GLU A 38 -7.75 7.47 -12.04
N LEU A 39 -7.49 6.29 -12.62
CA LEU A 39 -6.36 6.08 -13.53
C LEU A 39 -6.41 6.95 -14.78
N HIS A 40 -7.59 7.31 -15.23
CA HIS A 40 -7.83 8.14 -16.42
C HIS A 40 -8.14 9.60 -16.08
N SER A 41 -7.91 10.00 -14.83
CA SER A 41 -8.14 11.36 -14.35
C SER A 41 -6.85 12.12 -14.13
N ASP A 42 -6.97 13.43 -13.91
CA ASP A 42 -5.84 14.29 -13.52
C ASP A 42 -5.22 13.88 -12.18
N MET A 43 -5.95 13.15 -11.35
CA MET A 43 -5.46 12.62 -10.09
C MET A 43 -4.30 11.65 -10.27
N ALA A 44 -4.32 10.85 -11.33
CA ALA A 44 -3.21 9.95 -11.64
C ALA A 44 -1.90 10.73 -11.87
N ASP A 45 -1.97 11.80 -12.62
CA ASP A 45 -0.82 12.66 -12.90
C ASP A 45 -0.30 13.34 -11.62
N LYS A 46 -1.21 13.81 -10.77
CA LYS A 46 -0.86 14.42 -9.48
C LYS A 46 -0.15 13.41 -8.56
N TRP A 47 -0.67 12.19 -8.47
CA TRP A 47 -0.04 11.13 -7.68
C TRP A 47 1.35 10.77 -8.21
N LEU A 48 1.49 10.62 -9.52
CA LEU A 48 2.78 10.32 -10.14
C LEU A 48 3.80 11.43 -9.89
N LYS A 49 3.37 12.67 -9.95
CA LYS A 49 4.24 13.81 -9.67
C LYS A 49 4.70 13.82 -8.22
N GLU A 50 3.79 13.60 -7.28
CA GLU A 50 4.10 13.55 -5.85
C GLU A 50 5.03 12.38 -5.49
N ILE A 51 4.67 11.18 -5.93
CA ILE A 51 5.49 9.98 -5.68
C ILE A 51 6.84 10.12 -6.37
N GLY A 52 6.86 10.59 -7.62
CA GLY A 52 8.08 10.73 -8.40
C GLY A 52 9.13 11.63 -7.77
N THR A 53 8.71 12.61 -6.96
CA THR A 53 9.63 13.47 -6.21
C THR A 53 10.53 12.68 -5.26
N PHE A 54 10.06 11.53 -4.77
CA PHE A 54 10.78 10.71 -3.79
C PHE A 54 11.48 9.50 -4.40
N LEU A 55 11.19 9.17 -5.66
CA LEU A 55 11.76 7.99 -6.30
C LEU A 55 13.18 8.25 -6.75
N PRO A 56 14.13 7.34 -6.44
CA PRO A 56 15.45 7.36 -7.04
C PRO A 56 15.38 7.13 -8.55
N ASP A 57 16.45 7.46 -9.24
CA ASP A 57 16.57 7.20 -10.67
C ASP A 57 16.69 5.69 -10.95
N GLY A 58 16.28 5.31 -12.16
CA GLY A 58 16.43 3.95 -12.65
C GLY A 58 15.19 3.09 -12.43
N LYS A 59 15.31 1.84 -12.84
CA LYS A 59 14.25 0.82 -12.65
C LYS A 59 14.30 0.30 -11.23
N LEU A 60 13.19 0.44 -10.52
CA LEU A 60 13.07 0.09 -9.12
C LEU A 60 12.22 -1.17 -8.92
N ARG A 61 12.53 -1.92 -7.86
CA ARG A 61 11.64 -2.96 -7.32
C ARG A 61 10.78 -2.35 -6.24
N ILE A 62 9.47 -2.34 -6.46
CA ILE A 62 8.50 -1.65 -5.60
C ILE A 62 7.48 -2.64 -5.06
N LEU A 63 7.22 -2.57 -3.76
CA LEU A 63 6.12 -3.28 -3.11
C LEU A 63 4.99 -2.29 -2.81
N ASP A 64 3.81 -2.59 -3.31
CA ASP A 64 2.59 -1.85 -3.02
C ASP A 64 1.80 -2.63 -1.97
N VAL A 65 1.79 -2.13 -0.74
CA VAL A 65 1.19 -2.80 0.42
C VAL A 65 -0.25 -2.36 0.58
N GLY A 66 -1.18 -3.32 0.62
CA GLY A 66 -2.59 -3.01 0.59
C GLY A 66 -3.01 -2.41 -0.74
N CYS A 67 -2.62 -3.06 -1.82
CA CYS A 67 -2.72 -2.49 -3.18
C CYS A 67 -4.15 -2.27 -3.68
N GLY A 68 -5.15 -2.88 -3.03
CA GLY A 68 -6.53 -2.80 -3.48
C GLY A 68 -6.66 -3.25 -4.93
N ALA A 69 -7.34 -2.45 -5.75
CA ALA A 69 -7.49 -2.71 -7.18
C ALA A 69 -6.26 -2.35 -8.02
N GLY A 70 -5.13 -2.01 -7.38
CA GLY A 70 -3.85 -1.87 -8.04
C GLY A 70 -3.52 -0.49 -8.60
N PHE A 71 -4.16 0.55 -8.14
CA PHE A 71 -3.96 1.91 -8.66
C PHE A 71 -2.49 2.35 -8.66
N PHE A 72 -1.83 2.33 -7.52
CA PHE A 72 -0.41 2.70 -7.43
C PHE A 72 0.49 1.73 -8.17
N SER A 73 0.23 0.44 -8.04
CA SER A 73 0.99 -0.59 -8.75
C SER A 73 0.98 -0.35 -10.27
N ILE A 74 -0.18 -0.06 -10.83
CA ILE A 74 -0.33 0.19 -12.26
C ILE A 74 0.37 1.47 -12.69
N LEU A 75 0.21 2.56 -11.93
CA LEU A 75 0.88 3.82 -12.23
C LEU A 75 2.39 3.67 -12.25
N LEU A 76 2.94 2.98 -11.24
CA LEU A 76 4.38 2.78 -11.13
C LEU A 76 4.92 1.82 -12.19
N ALA A 77 4.14 0.81 -12.55
CA ALA A 77 4.49 -0.10 -13.64
C ALA A 77 4.52 0.62 -15.00
N LYS A 78 3.63 1.58 -15.22
CA LYS A 78 3.65 2.43 -16.44
C LYS A 78 4.94 3.24 -16.56
N LEU A 79 5.59 3.56 -15.44
CA LEU A 79 6.90 4.22 -15.42
C LEU A 79 8.07 3.25 -15.68
N GLY A 80 7.80 1.96 -15.85
CA GLY A 80 8.81 0.95 -16.13
C GLY A 80 9.37 0.24 -14.89
N HIS A 81 8.83 0.47 -13.72
CA HIS A 81 9.27 -0.21 -12.49
C HIS A 81 8.71 -1.63 -12.39
N GLU A 82 9.44 -2.49 -11.68
CA GLU A 82 9.00 -3.83 -11.33
C GLU A 82 8.17 -3.78 -10.04
N VAL A 83 6.85 -3.97 -10.15
CA VAL A 83 5.94 -3.76 -9.03
C VAL A 83 5.27 -5.06 -8.61
N THR A 84 5.28 -5.31 -7.31
CA THR A 84 4.50 -6.35 -6.65
C THR A 84 3.47 -5.68 -5.76
N GLY A 85 2.20 -5.99 -5.97
CA GLY A 85 1.10 -5.55 -5.10
C GLY A 85 0.61 -6.69 -4.23
N ILE A 86 0.38 -6.42 -2.96
CA ILE A 86 -0.20 -7.38 -2.02
C ILE A 86 -1.44 -6.79 -1.36
N ASP A 87 -2.44 -7.63 -1.16
CA ASP A 87 -3.68 -7.28 -0.47
C ASP A 87 -4.24 -8.51 0.23
N LEU A 88 -4.89 -8.30 1.36
CA LEU A 88 -5.49 -9.38 2.14
C LEU A 88 -6.77 -9.92 1.50
N THR A 89 -7.43 -9.13 0.65
CA THR A 89 -8.73 -9.43 0.04
C THR A 89 -8.56 -10.09 -1.33
N PRO A 90 -8.93 -11.36 -1.50
CA PRO A 90 -8.78 -12.07 -2.78
C PRO A 90 -9.48 -11.37 -3.95
N ASP A 91 -10.68 -10.83 -3.74
CA ASP A 91 -11.41 -10.13 -4.79
C ASP A 91 -10.67 -8.88 -5.29
N MET A 92 -9.99 -8.16 -4.40
CA MET A 92 -9.14 -7.03 -4.77
C MET A 92 -7.98 -7.45 -5.67
N ILE A 93 -7.37 -8.58 -5.38
CA ILE A 93 -6.27 -9.12 -6.19
C ILE A 93 -6.78 -9.52 -7.58
N ILE A 94 -7.96 -10.13 -7.67
CA ILE A 94 -8.59 -10.44 -8.96
C ILE A 94 -8.79 -9.16 -9.78
N HIS A 95 -9.37 -8.14 -9.17
CA HIS A 95 -9.61 -6.86 -9.83
C HIS A 95 -8.32 -6.15 -10.23
N SER A 96 -7.29 -6.21 -9.40
CA SER A 96 -6.00 -5.60 -9.73
C SER A 96 -5.34 -6.26 -10.95
N ARG A 97 -5.44 -7.58 -11.07
CA ARG A 97 -4.95 -8.31 -12.25
C ARG A 97 -5.74 -7.95 -13.51
N GLU A 98 -7.05 -7.84 -13.40
CA GLU A 98 -7.91 -7.42 -14.51
C GLU A 98 -7.60 -6.00 -14.97
N LEU A 99 -7.47 -5.08 -14.02
CA LEU A 99 -7.20 -3.67 -14.32
C LEU A 99 -5.79 -3.48 -14.93
N ALA A 100 -4.79 -4.18 -14.43
CA ALA A 100 -3.44 -4.15 -15.01
C ALA A 100 -3.45 -4.67 -16.45
N LYS A 101 -4.21 -5.72 -16.72
CA LYS A 101 -4.38 -6.26 -18.08
C LYS A 101 -5.06 -5.24 -18.99
N GLU A 102 -6.13 -4.59 -18.56
CA GLU A 102 -6.79 -3.51 -19.30
C GLU A 102 -5.83 -2.37 -19.63
N GLU A 103 -4.98 -2.01 -18.68
CA GLU A 103 -4.01 -0.92 -18.83
C GLU A 103 -2.72 -1.35 -19.50
N ASN A 104 -2.63 -2.60 -19.92
CA ASN A 104 -1.50 -3.18 -20.65
C ASN A 104 -0.16 -3.03 -19.92
N VAL A 105 -0.17 -3.25 -18.62
CA VAL A 105 1.04 -3.26 -17.79
C VAL A 105 1.23 -4.62 -17.13
N SER A 106 2.48 -4.93 -16.80
CA SER A 106 2.85 -6.16 -16.10
C SER A 106 3.15 -5.85 -14.64
N CYS A 107 2.33 -6.39 -13.74
CA CYS A 107 2.53 -6.35 -12.29
C CYS A 107 2.34 -7.75 -11.73
N THR A 108 3.00 -8.03 -10.61
CA THR A 108 2.73 -9.21 -9.81
C THR A 108 1.77 -8.83 -8.68
N PHE A 109 0.65 -9.58 -8.55
CA PHE A 109 -0.31 -9.35 -7.47
C PHE A 109 -0.54 -10.64 -6.70
N GLU A 110 -0.51 -10.57 -5.38
CA GLU A 110 -0.67 -11.72 -4.50
C GLU A 110 -1.55 -11.40 -3.29
N VAL A 111 -2.37 -12.38 -2.90
CA VAL A 111 -3.10 -12.31 -1.64
C VAL A 111 -2.10 -12.52 -0.51
N MET A 112 -1.90 -11.52 0.31
CA MET A 112 -0.91 -11.54 1.38
C MET A 112 -1.24 -10.53 2.46
N ASP A 113 -0.90 -10.87 3.70
CA ASP A 113 -1.08 -9.99 4.85
C ASP A 113 0.01 -8.91 4.89
N ALA A 114 -0.38 -7.65 4.91
CA ALA A 114 0.54 -6.53 5.03
C ALA A 114 1.41 -6.57 6.30
N GLU A 115 0.90 -7.15 7.38
CA GLU A 115 1.64 -7.32 8.63
C GLU A 115 2.66 -8.45 8.58
N ASN A 116 2.59 -9.30 7.56
CA ASN A 116 3.46 -10.47 7.45
C ASN A 116 3.85 -10.70 5.97
N PRO A 117 4.58 -9.77 5.36
CA PRO A 117 5.01 -9.91 3.97
C PRO A 117 6.05 -11.02 3.84
N ASP A 118 5.74 -12.01 3.02
CA ASP A 118 6.58 -13.18 2.78
C ASP A 118 7.62 -12.89 1.69
N PHE A 119 8.57 -12.06 2.03
CA PHE A 119 9.72 -11.72 1.19
C PHE A 119 10.99 -11.73 2.01
N PRO A 120 12.14 -12.03 1.39
CA PRO A 120 13.44 -11.93 2.06
C PRO A 120 13.76 -10.51 2.51
N ASP A 121 14.65 -10.37 3.48
CA ASP A 121 15.18 -9.07 3.89
C ASP A 121 15.77 -8.33 2.69
N GLY A 122 15.55 -7.04 2.64
CA GLY A 122 16.17 -6.19 1.63
C GLY A 122 15.81 -6.53 0.17
N THR A 123 14.55 -6.87 -0.08
CA THR A 123 14.07 -7.22 -1.42
C THR A 123 13.72 -6.00 -2.26
N PHE A 124 13.15 -4.97 -1.68
CA PHE A 124 12.57 -3.83 -2.40
C PHE A 124 13.36 -2.54 -2.23
N ASP A 125 13.41 -1.76 -3.29
CA ASP A 125 13.96 -0.40 -3.27
C ASP A 125 12.98 0.59 -2.64
N VAL A 126 11.69 0.39 -2.88
CA VAL A 126 10.61 1.27 -2.44
C VAL A 126 9.43 0.45 -1.97
N ILE A 127 8.80 0.91 -0.91
CA ILE A 127 7.48 0.43 -0.48
C ILE A 127 6.52 1.62 -0.54
N VAL A 128 5.36 1.40 -1.14
CA VAL A 128 4.26 2.37 -1.15
C VAL A 128 3.05 1.79 -0.42
N SER A 129 2.32 2.67 0.26
CA SER A 129 1.08 2.33 0.94
C SER A 129 0.11 3.49 0.80
N ARG A 130 -1.16 3.19 0.53
CA ARG A 130 -2.22 4.19 0.44
C ARG A 130 -3.40 3.82 1.32
N ASN A 131 -3.75 4.68 2.26
CA ASN A 131 -4.91 4.52 3.13
C ASN A 131 -4.99 3.17 3.85
N LEU A 132 -3.85 2.60 4.21
CA LEU A 132 -3.79 1.27 4.81
C LEU A 132 -3.59 1.29 6.33
N THR A 133 -2.70 2.14 6.85
CA THR A 133 -2.22 2.03 8.24
C THR A 133 -3.32 2.14 9.27
N TRP A 134 -4.36 2.95 9.03
CA TRP A 134 -5.49 3.08 9.94
C TRP A 134 -6.37 1.83 10.01
N THR A 135 -6.28 0.93 9.05
CA THR A 135 -7.03 -0.34 9.02
C THR A 135 -6.27 -1.51 9.61
N LEU A 136 -4.95 -1.37 9.85
CA LEU A 136 -4.12 -2.46 10.31
C LEU A 136 -4.33 -2.72 11.81
N PRO A 137 -4.61 -3.97 12.21
CA PRO A 137 -4.69 -4.34 13.63
C PRO A 137 -3.39 -4.14 14.40
N ASP A 138 -2.23 -4.26 13.72
CA ASP A 138 -0.91 -4.09 14.32
C ASP A 138 -0.01 -3.31 13.36
N ALA A 139 -0.18 -1.99 13.35
CA ALA A 139 0.58 -1.10 12.48
C ALA A 139 2.09 -1.10 12.81
N ALA A 140 2.45 -1.20 14.07
CA ALA A 140 3.85 -1.22 14.50
C ALA A 140 4.58 -2.45 13.95
N ARG A 141 3.95 -3.62 13.98
CA ARG A 141 4.49 -4.84 13.39
C ARG A 141 4.61 -4.71 11.87
N ALA A 142 3.61 -4.15 11.23
CA ALA A 142 3.62 -3.93 9.78
C ALA A 142 4.80 -3.05 9.37
N TYR A 143 5.00 -1.92 10.01
CA TYR A 143 6.12 -1.03 9.73
C TYR A 143 7.47 -1.72 9.91
N LYS A 144 7.63 -2.50 10.98
CA LYS A 144 8.85 -3.25 11.23
C LYS A 144 9.14 -4.23 10.10
N GLU A 145 8.13 -4.94 9.61
CA GLU A 145 8.27 -5.89 8.51
C GLU A 145 8.52 -5.18 7.17
N TRP A 146 7.92 -4.03 6.95
CA TRP A 146 8.19 -3.25 5.75
C TRP A 146 9.64 -2.77 5.71
N ILE A 147 10.15 -2.28 6.84
CA ILE A 147 11.57 -1.91 6.96
C ILE A 147 12.47 -3.12 6.71
N ARG A 148 12.10 -4.30 7.19
CA ARG A 148 12.84 -5.53 6.98
C ARG A 148 13.00 -5.88 5.49
N VAL A 149 11.92 -5.79 4.72
CA VAL A 149 11.94 -6.12 3.29
C VAL A 149 12.47 -5.01 2.40
N LEU A 150 12.66 -3.80 2.93
CA LEU A 150 13.34 -2.72 2.24
C LEU A 150 14.85 -2.94 2.25
N LYS A 151 15.48 -2.61 1.13
CA LYS A 151 16.94 -2.49 1.05
C LYS A 151 17.42 -1.35 1.94
N THR A 152 18.65 -1.44 2.43
CA THR A 152 19.31 -0.33 3.11
C THR A 152 19.32 0.90 2.20
N GLY A 153 18.87 2.04 2.72
CA GLY A 153 18.68 3.26 1.92
C GLY A 153 17.41 3.29 1.09
N GLY A 154 16.59 2.25 1.16
CA GLY A 154 15.29 2.19 0.50
C GLY A 154 14.29 3.23 1.07
N ILE A 155 13.20 3.44 0.37
CA ILE A 155 12.23 4.49 0.67
C ILE A 155 10.88 3.87 0.98
N LEU A 156 10.27 4.32 2.08
CA LEU A 156 8.88 4.03 2.42
C LEU A 156 8.03 5.26 2.18
N ILE A 157 7.05 5.13 1.31
CA ILE A 157 6.08 6.18 1.01
C ILE A 157 4.73 5.75 1.56
N ASN A 158 4.20 6.51 2.50
CA ASN A 158 2.91 6.21 3.11
C ASN A 158 1.95 7.38 2.91
N ALA A 159 0.86 7.11 2.20
CA ALA A 159 -0.18 8.08 1.88
C ALA A 159 -1.49 7.69 2.59
N ASP A 160 -1.54 7.87 3.89
CA ASP A 160 -2.73 7.55 4.70
C ASP A 160 -3.82 8.60 4.65
N ALA A 161 -3.66 9.60 3.83
CA ALA A 161 -4.63 10.66 3.71
C ALA A 161 -5.73 10.32 2.72
N ASN A 162 -6.92 10.88 2.95
CA ASN A 162 -8.08 10.75 2.08
C ASN A 162 -7.93 11.54 0.77
N TYR A 163 -6.86 11.32 0.05
CA TYR A 163 -6.67 11.96 -1.25
C TYR A 163 -7.63 11.45 -2.32
N GLY A 164 -8.26 10.29 -2.10
CA GLY A 164 -9.02 9.61 -3.16
C GLY A 164 -10.40 10.17 -3.45
N ALA A 165 -10.96 10.97 -2.54
CA ALA A 165 -12.32 11.47 -2.68
C ALA A 165 -12.38 12.97 -2.98
N ASP A 166 -11.30 13.69 -2.70
CA ASP A 166 -11.32 15.14 -2.66
C ASP A 166 -10.20 15.75 -3.47
N ASP A 167 -10.47 16.88 -4.03
CA ASP A 167 -9.51 17.73 -4.67
C ASP A 167 -8.39 18.09 -3.68
N PHE A 168 -7.14 18.06 -4.11
CA PHE A 168 -6.00 18.51 -3.31
C PHE A 168 -6.12 19.94 -2.78
N SER A 169 -7.11 20.70 -3.27
CA SER A 169 -7.41 22.05 -2.77
C SER A 169 -7.99 22.08 -1.35
N ASP A 170 -8.54 20.95 -0.86
CA ASP A 170 -9.13 20.85 0.49
C ASP A 170 -8.12 20.39 1.56
N THR A 171 -6.83 20.52 1.27
CA THR A 171 -5.77 20.13 2.21
C THR A 171 -5.74 20.96 3.50
N ALA A 172 -6.47 22.07 3.56
CA ALA A 172 -6.52 22.93 4.75
C ALA A 172 -7.22 22.27 5.96
N ASP A 173 -8.14 21.33 5.71
CA ASP A 173 -8.91 20.63 6.74
C ASP A 173 -8.40 19.23 7.05
N LEU A 174 -7.30 18.83 6.43
CA LEU A 174 -6.76 17.51 6.63
C LEU A 174 -5.82 17.48 7.85
N PRO A 175 -5.89 16.43 8.67
CA PRO A 175 -5.01 16.35 9.83
C PRO A 175 -3.55 16.37 9.36
N ALA A 176 -2.66 16.83 10.26
CA ALA A 176 -1.22 17.02 10.03
C ALA A 176 -0.48 15.84 9.38
N ASN A 177 -1.16 14.72 9.16
CA ASN A 177 -0.67 13.51 8.54
C ASN A 177 -0.25 13.67 7.08
N HIS A 178 -0.67 14.74 6.40
CA HIS A 178 -0.25 15.00 5.03
C HIS A 178 1.23 15.32 4.90
N ALA A 179 1.81 15.89 5.95
CA ALA A 179 3.24 16.14 6.02
C ALA A 179 4.04 14.83 6.04
N HIS A 180 3.42 13.71 6.39
CA HIS A 180 4.08 12.40 6.49
C HIS A 180 4.43 11.78 5.15
N PHE A 181 3.86 12.24 4.05
CA PHE A 181 4.21 11.75 2.72
C PHE A 181 5.70 11.91 2.43
N THR A 182 6.34 12.91 3.01
CA THR A 182 7.78 13.19 2.84
C THR A 182 8.65 12.67 3.96
N GLU A 183 8.21 12.74 5.21
CA GLU A 183 9.06 12.46 6.37
C GLU A 183 9.20 10.97 6.67
N ILE A 184 8.12 10.21 6.60
CA ILE A 184 8.15 8.77 6.86
C ILE A 184 8.99 8.05 5.81
N GLY A 185 8.99 8.53 4.56
CA GLY A 185 9.71 7.93 3.47
C GLY A 185 11.21 7.82 3.64
N ARG A 186 11.86 8.73 4.38
CA ARG A 186 13.32 8.75 4.56
C ARG A 186 13.78 8.34 5.96
N ALA A 187 12.98 8.58 6.98
CA ALA A 187 13.36 8.32 8.36
C ALA A 187 13.46 6.83 8.68
N SER A 188 12.56 6.02 8.12
CA SER A 188 12.44 4.60 8.41
C SER A 188 13.68 3.77 8.01
N CYS A 189 14.44 4.22 7.03
CA CYS A 189 15.63 3.51 6.58
C CYS A 189 16.86 3.80 7.44
N ARG A 190 16.89 4.91 8.16
CA ARG A 190 18.01 5.28 9.04
C ARG A 190 18.00 4.52 10.36
N GLU A 191 16.83 4.12 10.83
CA GLU A 191 16.67 3.37 12.08
C GLU A 191 17.09 1.91 11.97
N ARG A 192 17.33 1.43 10.78
CA ARG A 192 17.69 0.05 10.49
C ARG A 192 19.19 -0.25 10.72
N VAL A 193 19.98 0.75 10.82
CA VAL A 193 21.41 0.65 11.08
C VAL A 193 21.63 0.63 12.60
#